data_7a3ae1c18d3ee6de540f13e7f011c917
#
_entry.id   7a3ae1c18d3ee6de540f13e7f011c917
#
_cell.length_a   1.000
_cell.length_b   1.000
_cell.length_c   1.000
_cell.angle_alpha   90.00
_cell.angle_beta   90.00
_cell.angle_gamma   90.00
#
_symmetry.space_group_name_H-M   'P 1'
#
loop_
_entity.id
_entity.type
_entity.pdbx_description
1 polymer ?
#
loop_
_entity_poly.entity_id
_entity_poly.type
_entity_poly.pdbx_seq_one_letter_code
_entity_poly.pdbx_strand_id
1 'polypeptide(L)'
;VFENQLKTSDETFEYYLSFSDLKAGSTKKIVNPNAYSFDENSGIFKFFVKIISSTTCPNYAEINLVLNKVPAFDIENFWICPKDVLPFLQPDFSSYPFNVVTYEWKNAAGTVISSSNAVINLAAGKYTLTITDDKGCSFTDEFEVLEKEIPVITKLETNGNDYTVIATGSKKILYSIDGISWQESNLFTNLPKGKVTFYVRFEDDNCIGEAKDGLVLQFPNSFTPNGDGINDVWMITDVAFFGAEKSVLSIYDRYGNLVFRQDKAGILSWDGLSNGRKLPTATYWYHIALPDGRDFKGWVLLKNRN
;
A
#
# COMPACT_ATOMS: atom_id res chain seq x y z
N VAL A 1 -7.23 -46.94 -19.75
CA VAL A 1 -7.61 -47.25 -18.35
C VAL A 1 -8.80 -48.21 -18.34
N PHE A 2 -9.87 -47.94 -19.14
CA PHE A 2 -11.09 -48.77 -19.18
C PHE A 2 -10.84 -50.20 -19.67
N GLU A 3 -10.07 -50.36 -20.76
CA GLU A 3 -9.74 -51.69 -21.30
C GLU A 3 -8.98 -52.55 -20.28
N ASN A 4 -8.05 -51.96 -19.53
CA ASN A 4 -7.26 -52.67 -18.52
C ASN A 4 -8.13 -53.17 -17.34
N GLN A 5 -9.27 -52.57 -17.10
CA GLN A 5 -10.21 -53.04 -16.06
C GLN A 5 -11.08 -54.23 -16.51
N LEU A 6 -11.31 -54.33 -17.81
CA LEU A 6 -12.17 -55.37 -18.40
C LEU A 6 -11.41 -56.52 -19.05
N LYS A 7 -10.09 -56.31 -19.34
CA LYS A 7 -9.28 -57.29 -20.05
C LYS A 7 -8.73 -58.32 -19.08
N THR A 8 -9.09 -59.57 -19.29
CA THR A 8 -8.61 -60.71 -18.48
C THR A 8 -7.50 -61.46 -19.19
N SER A 9 -7.54 -61.66 -20.51
CA SER A 9 -6.50 -62.36 -21.27
C SER A 9 -6.46 -62.04 -22.75
N ASP A 10 -7.47 -62.51 -23.51
CA ASP A 10 -7.48 -62.51 -24.97
C ASP A 10 -8.55 -61.56 -25.57
N GLU A 11 -9.23 -60.76 -24.74
CA GLU A 11 -10.29 -59.88 -25.16
C GLU A 11 -9.74 -58.78 -26.11
N THR A 12 -10.52 -58.52 -27.17
CA THR A 12 -10.37 -57.37 -28.04
C THR A 12 -11.62 -56.49 -28.01
N PHE A 13 -11.43 -55.19 -28.19
CA PHE A 13 -12.47 -54.20 -28.05
C PHE A 13 -12.74 -53.50 -29.37
N GLU A 14 -14.00 -53.38 -29.74
CA GLU A 14 -14.47 -52.59 -30.87
C GLU A 14 -15.42 -51.51 -30.38
N TYR A 15 -15.22 -50.28 -30.81
CA TYR A 15 -15.95 -49.10 -30.35
C TYR A 15 -16.90 -48.59 -31.44
N TYR A 16 -18.12 -48.20 -31.06
CA TYR A 16 -19.16 -47.73 -31.96
C TYR A 16 -19.88 -46.51 -31.34
N LEU A 17 -20.41 -45.62 -32.20
CA LEU A 17 -21.19 -44.47 -31.77
C LEU A 17 -22.66 -44.78 -31.58
N SER A 18 -23.13 -45.91 -32.10
CA SER A 18 -24.52 -46.38 -31.92
C SER A 18 -24.57 -47.86 -31.58
N PHE A 19 -25.59 -48.28 -30.82
CA PHE A 19 -25.84 -49.68 -30.48
C PHE A 19 -26.33 -50.49 -31.70
N SER A 20 -27.01 -49.81 -32.66
CA SER A 20 -27.44 -50.46 -33.91
C SER A 20 -26.24 -50.85 -34.80
N ASP A 21 -25.24 -49.96 -34.92
CA ASP A 21 -24.01 -50.26 -35.69
C ASP A 21 -23.22 -51.39 -35.03
N LEU A 22 -23.14 -51.40 -33.71
CA LEU A 22 -22.48 -52.45 -32.95
C LEU A 22 -23.17 -53.82 -33.20
N LYS A 23 -24.50 -53.88 -33.13
CA LYS A 23 -25.24 -55.14 -33.36
C LYS A 23 -25.15 -55.63 -34.79
N ALA A 24 -25.17 -54.72 -35.76
CA ALA A 24 -25.08 -55.05 -37.17
C ALA A 24 -23.66 -55.53 -37.58
N GLY A 25 -22.66 -55.40 -36.71
CA GLY A 25 -21.25 -55.66 -37.06
C GLY A 25 -20.75 -54.74 -38.16
N SER A 26 -21.21 -53.50 -38.17
CA SER A 26 -21.03 -52.55 -39.24
C SER A 26 -19.55 -52.13 -39.37
N THR A 27 -19.20 -51.68 -40.59
CA THR A 27 -17.85 -51.09 -40.84
C THR A 27 -17.67 -49.72 -40.21
N LYS A 28 -18.70 -49.18 -39.54
CA LYS A 28 -18.70 -47.89 -38.87
C LYS A 28 -18.11 -47.93 -37.42
N LYS A 29 -17.19 -48.83 -37.20
CA LYS A 29 -16.43 -48.84 -35.94
C LYS A 29 -15.47 -47.68 -35.90
N ILE A 30 -15.20 -47.19 -34.71
CA ILE A 30 -14.17 -46.16 -34.48
C ILE A 30 -12.80 -46.80 -34.73
N VAL A 31 -12.08 -46.35 -35.72
CA VAL A 31 -10.80 -46.95 -36.19
C VAL A 31 -9.69 -46.68 -35.19
N ASN A 32 -9.63 -45.47 -34.61
CA ASN A 32 -8.66 -45.10 -33.64
C ASN A 32 -9.33 -44.51 -32.38
N PRO A 33 -9.75 -45.33 -31.42
CA PRO A 33 -10.41 -44.85 -30.21
C PRO A 33 -9.54 -44.01 -29.32
N ASN A 34 -8.22 -44.16 -29.37
CA ASN A 34 -7.27 -43.38 -28.58
C ASN A 34 -7.06 -41.94 -29.09
N ALA A 35 -7.46 -41.63 -30.31
CA ALA A 35 -7.35 -40.31 -30.93
C ALA A 35 -8.70 -39.80 -31.44
N TYR A 36 -9.80 -40.25 -30.83
CA TYR A 36 -11.15 -39.79 -31.21
C TYR A 36 -11.39 -38.35 -30.68
N SER A 37 -11.74 -37.45 -31.58
CA SER A 37 -12.09 -36.07 -31.23
C SER A 37 -13.56 -35.92 -30.86
N PHE A 38 -13.82 -35.20 -29.77
CA PHE A 38 -15.16 -34.90 -29.27
C PHE A 38 -15.58 -33.49 -29.64
N ASP A 39 -16.88 -33.26 -29.82
CA ASP A 39 -17.44 -31.93 -29.86
C ASP A 39 -17.65 -31.42 -28.42
N GLU A 40 -16.92 -30.39 -28.03
CA GLU A 40 -16.93 -29.78 -26.69
C GLU A 40 -18.32 -29.29 -26.25
N ASN A 41 -19.22 -29.00 -27.18
CA ASN A 41 -20.54 -28.45 -26.90
C ASN A 41 -21.59 -29.51 -26.53
N SER A 42 -21.33 -30.79 -26.72
CA SER A 42 -22.32 -31.85 -26.50
C SER A 42 -22.45 -32.35 -25.05
N GLY A 43 -21.44 -32.12 -24.21
CA GLY A 43 -21.46 -32.41 -22.76
C GLY A 43 -21.42 -33.89 -22.37
N ILE A 44 -22.16 -34.78 -23.03
CA ILE A 44 -22.20 -36.21 -22.73
C ILE A 44 -22.10 -37.00 -24.03
N PHE A 45 -21.17 -37.96 -24.05
CA PHE A 45 -20.96 -38.82 -25.20
C PHE A 45 -21.19 -40.27 -24.80
N LYS A 46 -21.93 -41.01 -25.65
CA LYS A 46 -22.15 -42.42 -25.50
C LYS A 46 -21.34 -43.21 -26.51
N PHE A 47 -20.65 -44.20 -26.03
CA PHE A 47 -19.97 -45.20 -26.85
C PHE A 47 -20.49 -46.58 -26.51
N PHE A 48 -20.55 -47.39 -27.51
CA PHE A 48 -20.91 -48.78 -27.36
C PHE A 48 -19.70 -49.66 -27.69
N VAL A 49 -19.36 -50.51 -26.77
CA VAL A 49 -18.17 -51.36 -26.87
C VAL A 49 -18.61 -52.80 -27.02
N LYS A 50 -18.10 -53.46 -28.06
CA LYS A 50 -18.19 -54.89 -28.24
C LYS A 50 -16.91 -55.55 -27.73
N ILE A 51 -17.05 -56.42 -26.77
CA ILE A 51 -15.98 -57.19 -26.16
C ILE A 51 -15.95 -58.56 -26.80
N ILE A 52 -14.88 -58.91 -27.46
CA ILE A 52 -14.72 -60.12 -28.24
C ILE A 52 -13.63 -60.96 -27.60
N SER A 53 -13.95 -62.21 -27.27
CA SER A 53 -13.00 -63.19 -26.76
C SER A 53 -13.04 -64.45 -27.61
N SER A 54 -11.97 -65.19 -27.67
CA SER A 54 -11.92 -66.49 -28.37
C SER A 54 -12.66 -67.62 -27.61
N THR A 55 -12.92 -67.42 -26.33
CA THR A 55 -13.46 -68.42 -25.43
C THR A 55 -14.92 -68.20 -25.00
N THR A 56 -15.50 -67.03 -25.25
CA THR A 56 -16.85 -66.65 -24.82
C THR A 56 -17.64 -65.95 -25.91
N CYS A 57 -18.99 -65.89 -25.77
CA CYS A 57 -19.86 -65.12 -26.63
C CYS A 57 -19.51 -63.61 -26.46
N PRO A 58 -19.60 -62.78 -27.55
CA PRO A 58 -19.38 -61.34 -27.44
C PRO A 58 -20.28 -60.68 -26.42
N ASN A 59 -19.67 -59.85 -25.55
CA ASN A 59 -20.37 -59.02 -24.59
C ASN A 59 -20.42 -57.57 -25.09
N TYR A 60 -21.32 -56.78 -24.53
CA TYR A 60 -21.53 -55.39 -24.90
C TYR A 60 -21.50 -54.50 -23.66
N ALA A 61 -20.90 -53.35 -23.77
CA ALA A 61 -20.87 -52.33 -22.72
C ALA A 61 -21.25 -50.96 -23.31
N GLU A 62 -21.92 -50.16 -22.50
CA GLU A 62 -22.15 -48.75 -22.80
C GLU A 62 -21.19 -47.92 -21.93
N ILE A 63 -20.50 -46.98 -22.56
CA ILE A 63 -19.61 -46.03 -21.89
C ILE A 63 -20.20 -44.63 -22.06
N ASN A 64 -20.44 -43.97 -20.96
CA ASN A 64 -20.83 -42.57 -20.94
C ASN A 64 -19.59 -41.74 -20.52
N LEU A 65 -19.14 -40.83 -21.41
CA LEU A 65 -18.13 -39.85 -21.10
C LEU A 65 -18.80 -38.54 -20.77
N VAL A 66 -18.47 -37.97 -19.64
CA VAL A 66 -18.93 -36.66 -19.21
C VAL A 66 -17.77 -35.66 -19.31
N LEU A 67 -17.94 -34.63 -20.13
CA LEU A 67 -16.99 -33.57 -20.23
C LEU A 67 -17.25 -32.59 -19.08
N ASN A 68 -16.33 -32.52 -18.13
CA ASN A 68 -16.39 -31.56 -17.07
C ASN A 68 -15.86 -30.21 -17.59
N LYS A 69 -16.62 -29.15 -17.37
CA LYS A 69 -16.15 -27.79 -17.69
C LYS A 69 -15.12 -27.38 -16.68
N VAL A 70 -14.10 -26.62 -17.14
CA VAL A 70 -13.11 -26.01 -16.28
C VAL A 70 -13.80 -25.00 -15.35
N PRO A 71 -13.45 -24.94 -14.05
CA PRO A 71 -14.03 -24.03 -13.09
C PRO A 71 -13.51 -22.58 -13.28
N ALA A 72 -13.91 -21.94 -14.39
CA ALA A 72 -13.49 -20.58 -14.70
C ALA A 72 -14.14 -19.56 -13.74
N PHE A 73 -13.34 -18.59 -13.29
CA PHE A 73 -13.71 -17.48 -12.42
C PHE A 73 -12.86 -16.28 -12.76
N ASP A 74 -13.17 -15.11 -12.20
CA ASP A 74 -12.45 -13.86 -12.39
C ASP A 74 -12.36 -13.13 -11.05
N ILE A 75 -11.17 -12.67 -10.69
CA ILE A 75 -10.90 -11.85 -9.50
C ILE A 75 -10.53 -10.45 -9.96
N GLU A 76 -11.33 -9.46 -9.58
CA GLU A 76 -11.04 -8.06 -9.89
C GLU A 76 -9.75 -7.59 -9.22
N ASN A 77 -9.12 -6.56 -9.82
CA ASN A 77 -7.97 -5.90 -9.21
C ASN A 77 -8.39 -5.07 -7.99
N PHE A 78 -7.52 -4.99 -7.00
CA PHE A 78 -7.74 -4.24 -5.77
C PHE A 78 -6.85 -3.00 -5.71
N TRP A 79 -7.34 -1.98 -5.03
CA TRP A 79 -6.62 -0.72 -4.85
C TRP A 79 -6.42 -0.45 -3.36
N ILE A 80 -5.16 -0.23 -2.96
CA ILE A 80 -4.76 0.07 -1.58
C ILE A 80 -4.04 1.42 -1.51
N CYS A 81 -3.98 2.02 -0.33
CA CYS A 81 -3.10 3.15 -0.12
C CYS A 81 -1.63 2.70 -0.16
N PRO A 82 -0.71 3.57 -0.63
CA PRO A 82 0.71 3.25 -0.62
C PRO A 82 1.21 2.82 0.76
N LYS A 83 2.03 1.78 0.79
CA LYS A 83 2.56 1.12 2.00
C LYS A 83 1.53 0.32 2.82
N ASP A 84 0.26 0.33 2.45
CA ASP A 84 -0.76 -0.52 3.05
C ASP A 84 -0.71 -1.94 2.46
N VAL A 85 -1.55 -2.80 2.99
CA VAL A 85 -1.78 -4.15 2.48
C VAL A 85 -3.27 -4.39 2.33
N LEU A 86 -3.68 -5.23 1.38
CA LEU A 86 -5.04 -5.77 1.33
C LEU A 86 -5.20 -6.75 2.51
N PRO A 87 -6.00 -6.41 3.52
CA PRO A 87 -5.97 -7.14 4.80
C PRO A 87 -6.51 -8.57 4.68
N PHE A 88 -7.50 -8.76 3.80
CA PHE A 88 -8.19 -10.06 3.65
C PHE A 88 -8.83 -10.16 2.27
N LEU A 89 -8.66 -11.32 1.62
CA LEU A 89 -9.33 -11.67 0.38
C LEU A 89 -9.80 -13.11 0.44
N GLN A 90 -11.12 -13.32 0.28
CA GLN A 90 -11.75 -14.63 0.18
C GLN A 90 -12.77 -14.58 -0.96
N PRO A 91 -12.45 -15.13 -2.13
CA PRO A 91 -13.42 -15.25 -3.22
C PRO A 91 -14.58 -16.14 -2.83
N ASP A 92 -15.79 -15.75 -3.22
CA ASP A 92 -17.00 -16.54 -3.01
C ASP A 92 -17.34 -17.35 -4.26
N PHE A 93 -17.23 -18.67 -4.16
CA PHE A 93 -17.56 -19.61 -5.23
C PHE A 93 -18.96 -20.26 -5.08
N SER A 94 -19.77 -19.83 -4.13
CA SER A 94 -21.08 -20.45 -3.83
C SER A 94 -22.09 -20.37 -4.99
N SER A 95 -21.96 -19.39 -5.88
CA SER A 95 -22.82 -19.23 -7.07
C SER A 95 -22.31 -19.98 -8.30
N TYR A 96 -21.15 -20.61 -8.24
CA TYR A 96 -20.57 -21.34 -9.36
C TYR A 96 -21.05 -22.80 -9.40
N PRO A 97 -21.14 -23.42 -10.60
CA PRO A 97 -21.62 -24.77 -10.78
C PRO A 97 -20.57 -25.86 -10.48
N PHE A 98 -19.58 -25.57 -9.63
CA PHE A 98 -18.53 -26.50 -9.24
C PHE A 98 -18.19 -26.35 -7.75
N ASN A 99 -17.62 -27.42 -7.17
CA ASN A 99 -17.20 -27.44 -5.78
C ASN A 99 -15.67 -27.36 -5.73
N VAL A 100 -15.11 -26.29 -5.12
CA VAL A 100 -13.66 -26.13 -4.96
C VAL A 100 -13.17 -27.01 -3.81
N VAL A 101 -12.13 -27.79 -4.05
CA VAL A 101 -11.50 -28.68 -3.04
C VAL A 101 -10.09 -28.25 -2.67
N THR A 102 -9.37 -27.54 -3.55
CA THR A 102 -8.05 -27.01 -3.24
C THR A 102 -7.89 -25.58 -3.73
N TYR A 103 -7.04 -24.83 -3.02
CA TYR A 103 -6.64 -23.47 -3.33
C TYR A 103 -5.13 -23.39 -3.32
N GLU A 104 -4.54 -22.64 -4.24
CA GLU A 104 -3.12 -22.32 -4.25
C GLU A 104 -2.94 -20.86 -4.67
N TRP A 105 -2.53 -20.03 -3.71
CA TRP A 105 -2.21 -18.61 -3.95
C TRP A 105 -0.71 -18.45 -4.14
N LYS A 106 -0.31 -17.76 -5.21
CA LYS A 106 1.10 -17.45 -5.49
C LYS A 106 1.31 -15.96 -5.69
N ASN A 107 2.51 -15.51 -5.34
CA ASN A 107 2.98 -14.17 -5.68
C ASN A 107 3.62 -14.15 -7.09
N ALA A 108 4.06 -12.97 -7.55
CA ALA A 108 4.70 -12.79 -8.86
C ALA A 108 5.97 -13.63 -9.07
N ALA A 109 6.64 -14.05 -7.99
CA ALA A 109 7.81 -14.93 -8.05
C ALA A 109 7.43 -16.41 -8.17
N GLY A 110 6.13 -16.75 -8.19
CA GLY A 110 5.63 -18.12 -8.22
C GLY A 110 5.68 -18.83 -6.86
N THR A 111 6.00 -18.11 -5.78
CA THR A 111 6.04 -18.68 -4.43
C THR A 111 4.61 -18.83 -3.89
N VAL A 112 4.28 -20.02 -3.37
CA VAL A 112 3.01 -20.28 -2.69
C VAL A 112 2.97 -19.48 -1.38
N ILE A 113 1.95 -18.62 -1.24
CA ILE A 113 1.74 -17.75 -0.06
C ILE A 113 0.58 -18.24 0.82
N SER A 114 -0.36 -19.00 0.25
CA SER A 114 -1.45 -19.63 0.98
C SER A 114 -1.98 -20.84 0.22
N SER A 115 -2.53 -21.82 0.95
CA SER A 115 -3.31 -22.95 0.41
C SER A 115 -4.72 -23.01 1.02
N SER A 116 -5.14 -21.93 1.66
CA SER A 116 -6.48 -21.79 2.25
C SER A 116 -7.44 -21.14 1.26
N ASN A 117 -8.74 -21.20 1.55
CA ASN A 117 -9.78 -20.52 0.78
C ASN A 117 -9.70 -18.99 0.86
N ALA A 118 -8.79 -18.46 1.68
CA ALA A 118 -8.54 -17.04 1.85
C ALA A 118 -7.05 -16.75 1.92
N VAL A 119 -6.68 -15.50 1.62
CA VAL A 119 -5.34 -14.95 1.78
C VAL A 119 -5.40 -13.62 2.52
N ILE A 120 -4.36 -13.29 3.26
CA ILE A 120 -4.29 -12.09 4.08
C ILE A 120 -3.03 -11.28 3.78
N ASN A 121 -3.10 -9.96 4.06
CA ASN A 121 -1.97 -9.04 4.03
C ASN A 121 -1.22 -9.01 2.68
N LEU A 122 -1.96 -8.93 1.57
CA LEU A 122 -1.35 -8.78 0.27
C LEU A 122 -0.84 -7.35 0.06
N ALA A 123 0.46 -7.20 -0.12
CA ALA A 123 1.08 -5.96 -0.55
C ALA A 123 0.75 -5.66 -2.02
N ALA A 124 1.11 -4.46 -2.51
CA ALA A 124 1.01 -4.16 -3.93
C ALA A 124 1.83 -5.16 -4.76
N GLY A 125 1.24 -5.68 -5.84
CA GLY A 125 1.87 -6.68 -6.70
C GLY A 125 0.90 -7.58 -7.43
N LYS A 126 1.44 -8.48 -8.25
CA LYS A 126 0.68 -9.47 -9.02
C LYS A 126 0.58 -10.78 -8.26
N TYR A 127 -0.58 -11.39 -8.36
CA TYR A 127 -0.93 -12.64 -7.68
C TYR A 127 -1.71 -13.55 -8.61
N THR A 128 -1.65 -14.85 -8.33
CA THR A 128 -2.50 -15.85 -8.96
C THR A 128 -3.23 -16.66 -7.93
N LEU A 129 -4.47 -17.02 -8.22
CA LEU A 129 -5.19 -18.05 -7.52
C LEU A 129 -5.45 -19.22 -8.47
N THR A 130 -4.95 -20.40 -8.11
CA THR A 130 -5.33 -21.66 -8.74
C THR A 130 -6.30 -22.39 -7.85
N ILE A 131 -7.45 -22.74 -8.39
CA ILE A 131 -8.40 -23.65 -7.71
C ILE A 131 -8.46 -24.99 -8.44
N THR A 132 -8.80 -26.04 -7.70
CA THR A 132 -9.12 -27.36 -8.27
C THR A 132 -10.48 -27.80 -7.74
N ASP A 133 -11.34 -28.28 -8.62
CA ASP A 133 -12.66 -28.76 -8.27
C ASP A 133 -12.66 -30.24 -7.81
N ASP A 134 -13.83 -30.71 -7.38
CA ASP A 134 -14.08 -32.11 -6.93
C ASP A 134 -13.93 -33.16 -8.05
N LYS A 135 -13.77 -32.73 -9.30
CA LYS A 135 -13.55 -33.57 -10.49
C LYS A 135 -12.10 -33.58 -10.95
N GLY A 136 -11.22 -32.80 -10.27
CA GLY A 136 -9.82 -32.66 -10.59
C GLY A 136 -9.51 -31.66 -11.71
N CYS A 137 -10.49 -30.84 -12.13
CA CYS A 137 -10.25 -29.77 -13.08
C CYS A 137 -9.70 -28.55 -12.36
N SER A 138 -8.63 -27.95 -12.90
CA SER A 138 -7.99 -26.75 -12.31
C SER A 138 -8.12 -25.56 -13.23
N PHE A 139 -8.22 -24.38 -12.63
CA PHE A 139 -8.18 -23.10 -13.32
C PHE A 139 -7.35 -22.09 -12.50
N THR A 140 -6.64 -21.23 -13.19
CA THR A 140 -5.82 -20.18 -12.58
C THR A 140 -6.30 -18.84 -13.10
N ASP A 141 -6.53 -17.91 -12.19
CA ASP A 141 -6.80 -16.52 -12.49
C ASP A 141 -5.70 -15.62 -11.94
N GLU A 142 -5.44 -14.51 -12.62
CA GLU A 142 -4.43 -13.52 -12.25
C GLU A 142 -5.12 -12.21 -11.87
N PHE A 143 -4.70 -11.63 -10.76
CA PHE A 143 -5.18 -10.32 -10.32
C PHE A 143 -4.02 -9.48 -9.79
N GLU A 144 -4.25 -8.18 -9.64
CA GLU A 144 -3.24 -7.24 -9.16
C GLU A 144 -3.77 -6.43 -7.98
N VAL A 145 -2.94 -6.27 -6.96
CA VAL A 145 -3.11 -5.29 -5.89
C VAL A 145 -2.31 -4.06 -6.26
N LEU A 146 -3.00 -2.95 -6.53
CA LEU A 146 -2.44 -1.71 -7.05
C LEU A 146 -2.39 -0.65 -5.95
N GLU A 147 -1.34 0.16 -5.95
CA GLU A 147 -1.29 1.35 -5.11
C GLU A 147 -2.03 2.51 -5.76
N LYS A 148 -2.85 3.19 -4.97
CA LYS A 148 -3.47 4.44 -5.40
C LYS A 148 -2.45 5.56 -5.49
N GLU A 149 -2.66 6.48 -6.41
CA GLU A 149 -1.93 7.74 -6.41
C GLU A 149 -2.29 8.55 -5.15
N ILE A 150 -1.29 9.22 -4.57
CA ILE A 150 -1.46 10.15 -3.46
C ILE A 150 -0.83 11.50 -3.81
N PRO A 151 -1.36 12.63 -3.31
CA PRO A 151 -0.73 13.93 -3.50
C PRO A 151 0.56 14.03 -2.69
N VAL A 152 1.51 14.85 -3.18
CA VAL A 152 2.83 15.04 -2.56
C VAL A 152 3.02 16.50 -2.18
N ILE A 153 3.38 16.77 -0.90
CA ILE A 153 3.80 18.09 -0.44
C ILE A 153 5.22 18.36 -0.95
N THR A 154 5.33 19.27 -1.89
CA THR A 154 6.63 19.65 -2.50
C THR A 154 7.35 20.71 -1.66
N LYS A 155 6.61 21.69 -1.11
CA LYS A 155 7.18 22.81 -0.37
C LYS A 155 6.23 23.30 0.74
N LEU A 156 6.82 23.81 1.82
CA LEU A 156 6.14 24.62 2.81
C LEU A 156 6.66 26.06 2.72
N GLU A 157 5.79 27.03 2.52
CA GLU A 157 6.14 28.45 2.52
C GLU A 157 5.57 29.09 3.79
N THR A 158 6.35 29.99 4.40
CA THR A 158 5.98 30.62 5.67
C THR A 158 5.96 32.15 5.57
N ASN A 159 4.99 32.75 6.26
CA ASN A 159 4.94 34.20 6.49
C ASN A 159 4.51 34.41 7.95
N GLY A 160 5.48 34.70 8.84
CA GLY A 160 5.22 34.74 10.27
C GLY A 160 4.75 33.40 10.82
N ASN A 161 3.55 33.36 11.37
CA ASN A 161 2.91 32.15 11.90
C ASN A 161 1.98 31.46 10.88
N ASP A 162 1.99 31.93 9.64
CA ASP A 162 1.17 31.36 8.58
C ASP A 162 1.99 30.42 7.71
N TYR A 163 1.35 29.37 7.22
CA TYR A 163 1.97 28.40 6.30
C TYR A 163 1.09 28.23 5.05
N THR A 164 1.74 28.28 3.89
CA THR A 164 1.16 27.86 2.62
C THR A 164 1.76 26.53 2.23
N VAL A 165 0.91 25.51 2.09
CA VAL A 165 1.32 24.15 1.69
C VAL A 165 1.26 24.05 0.18
N ILE A 166 2.39 23.84 -0.47
CA ILE A 166 2.47 23.60 -1.91
C ILE A 166 2.53 22.09 -2.14
N ALA A 167 1.51 21.56 -2.80
CA ALA A 167 1.40 20.14 -3.11
C ALA A 167 1.05 19.91 -4.58
N THR A 168 1.39 18.74 -5.11
CA THR A 168 1.09 18.29 -6.48
C THR A 168 0.36 16.96 -6.46
N GLY A 169 -0.50 16.74 -7.45
CA GLY A 169 -1.26 15.52 -7.66
C GLY A 169 -2.19 15.67 -8.86
N SER A 170 -2.77 14.58 -9.33
CA SER A 170 -3.63 14.54 -10.53
C SER A 170 -5.06 15.04 -10.29
N LYS A 171 -5.48 15.16 -9.02
CA LYS A 171 -6.85 15.49 -8.62
C LYS A 171 -6.89 16.65 -7.63
N LYS A 172 -8.10 17.09 -7.27
CA LYS A 172 -8.31 18.12 -6.25
C LYS A 172 -7.76 17.69 -4.90
N ILE A 173 -6.90 18.53 -4.32
CA ILE A 173 -6.18 18.26 -3.08
C ILE A 173 -6.90 18.94 -1.92
N LEU A 174 -7.06 18.21 -0.82
CA LEU A 174 -7.46 18.73 0.48
C LEU A 174 -6.25 18.75 1.42
N TYR A 175 -6.26 19.72 2.34
CA TYR A 175 -5.16 20.01 3.25
C TYR A 175 -5.60 19.89 4.70
N SER A 176 -4.73 19.43 5.58
CA SER A 176 -4.99 19.28 7.01
C SER A 176 -3.74 19.51 7.84
N ILE A 177 -3.92 19.84 9.14
CA ILE A 177 -2.85 19.90 10.16
C ILE A 177 -3.04 18.87 11.27
N ASP A 178 -4.14 18.12 11.26
CA ASP A 178 -4.48 17.10 12.27
C ASP A 178 -4.76 15.72 11.64
N GLY A 179 -4.84 15.65 10.30
CA GLY A 179 -5.19 14.45 9.55
C GLY A 179 -6.67 14.05 9.66
N ILE A 180 -7.50 14.87 10.30
CA ILE A 180 -8.91 14.60 10.60
C ILE A 180 -9.81 15.65 9.92
N SER A 181 -9.51 16.91 10.16
CA SER A 181 -10.24 18.06 9.63
C SER A 181 -9.60 18.53 8.33
N TRP A 182 -10.35 18.54 7.23
CA TRP A 182 -9.84 18.82 5.89
C TRP A 182 -10.41 20.09 5.29
N GLN A 183 -9.59 20.89 4.63
CA GLN A 183 -9.97 22.12 3.95
C GLN A 183 -9.44 22.17 2.52
N GLU A 184 -10.08 22.95 1.65
CA GLU A 184 -9.62 23.18 0.27
C GLU A 184 -8.46 24.20 0.20
N SER A 185 -8.46 25.16 1.13
CA SER A 185 -7.40 26.16 1.20
C SER A 185 -6.08 25.53 1.61
N ASN A 186 -5.02 25.80 0.89
CA ASN A 186 -3.66 25.41 1.23
C ASN A 186 -2.98 26.38 2.21
N LEU A 187 -3.67 27.45 2.64
CA LEU A 187 -3.20 28.44 3.60
C LEU A 187 -3.74 28.13 5.00
N PHE A 188 -2.81 28.03 5.96
CA PHE A 188 -3.09 27.92 7.38
C PHE A 188 -2.58 29.17 8.10
N THR A 189 -3.45 29.87 8.80
CA THR A 189 -3.13 31.14 9.46
C THR A 189 -3.16 31.02 10.98
N ASN A 190 -2.36 31.88 11.65
CA ASN A 190 -2.30 31.98 13.10
C ASN A 190 -1.98 30.65 13.79
N LEU A 191 -1.09 29.88 13.21
CA LEU A 191 -0.68 28.58 13.76
C LEU A 191 -0.04 28.73 15.13
N PRO A 192 -0.27 27.77 16.06
CA PRO A 192 0.33 27.80 17.39
C PRO A 192 1.85 27.61 17.30
N LYS A 193 2.54 28.12 18.32
CA LYS A 193 3.98 27.90 18.49
C LYS A 193 4.31 26.40 18.54
N GLY A 194 5.41 26.04 17.91
CA GLY A 194 5.97 24.69 17.93
C GLY A 194 5.87 23.97 16.60
N LYS A 195 6.01 22.66 16.65
CA LYS A 195 5.91 21.79 15.49
C LYS A 195 4.47 21.68 15.01
N VAL A 196 4.27 21.82 13.70
CA VAL A 196 2.99 21.58 13.01
C VAL A 196 3.24 20.57 11.91
N THR A 197 2.41 19.54 11.82
CA THR A 197 2.48 18.53 10.76
C THR A 197 1.39 18.79 9.73
N PHE A 198 1.75 18.85 8.46
CA PHE A 198 0.83 19.08 7.36
C PHE A 198 0.57 17.77 6.62
N TYR A 199 -0.69 17.57 6.26
CA TYR A 199 -1.18 16.40 5.56
C TYR A 199 -1.92 16.83 4.30
N VAL A 200 -1.88 15.99 3.28
CA VAL A 200 -2.62 16.17 2.03
C VAL A 200 -3.29 14.86 1.62
N ARG A 201 -4.46 14.97 0.99
CA ARG A 201 -5.13 13.84 0.34
C ARG A 201 -5.93 14.33 -0.86
N PHE A 202 -6.36 13.45 -1.73
CA PHE A 202 -7.38 13.79 -2.71
C PHE A 202 -8.77 13.90 -2.06
N GLU A 203 -9.63 14.74 -2.62
CA GLU A 203 -11.00 14.95 -2.11
C GLU A 203 -11.83 13.67 -2.15
N ASP A 204 -11.67 12.87 -3.22
CA ASP A 204 -12.42 11.65 -3.50
C ASP A 204 -11.74 10.37 -2.94
N ASP A 205 -10.68 10.51 -2.15
CA ASP A 205 -9.92 9.39 -1.61
C ASP A 205 -9.49 9.63 -0.15
N ASN A 206 -9.38 8.55 0.59
CA ASN A 206 -8.94 8.59 1.99
C ASN A 206 -7.42 8.33 2.15
N CYS A 207 -6.70 8.03 1.07
CA CYS A 207 -5.26 7.84 1.13
C CYS A 207 -4.55 9.16 1.39
N ILE A 208 -3.81 9.22 2.49
CA ILE A 208 -3.09 10.42 2.91
C ILE A 208 -1.67 10.37 2.32
N GLY A 209 -1.24 11.47 1.72
CA GLY A 209 0.12 11.66 1.23
C GLY A 209 1.14 11.71 2.38
N GLU A 210 2.43 11.66 2.03
CA GLU A 210 3.48 11.74 3.04
C GLU A 210 3.42 13.10 3.77
N ALA A 211 3.29 13.04 5.09
CA ALA A 211 3.19 14.23 5.92
C ALA A 211 4.50 15.02 5.95
N LYS A 212 4.40 16.35 6.04
CA LYS A 212 5.55 17.23 6.13
C LYS A 212 5.47 18.13 7.35
N ASP A 213 6.55 18.18 8.11
CA ASP A 213 6.64 18.97 9.33
C ASP A 213 7.08 20.40 9.05
N GLY A 214 6.43 21.35 9.70
CA GLY A 214 6.82 22.75 9.78
C GLY A 214 7.07 23.19 11.21
N LEU A 215 7.70 24.34 11.39
CA LEU A 215 8.01 24.90 12.69
C LEU A 215 7.55 26.36 12.78
N VAL A 216 6.67 26.65 13.73
CA VAL A 216 6.26 28.02 14.09
C VAL A 216 7.08 28.49 15.28
N LEU A 217 7.83 29.59 15.09
CA LEU A 217 8.68 30.16 16.13
C LEU A 217 8.03 31.37 16.77
N GLN A 218 8.15 31.47 18.09
CA GLN A 218 7.86 32.69 18.85
C GLN A 218 9.05 33.03 19.72
N PHE A 219 9.34 34.33 19.79
CA PHE A 219 10.48 34.84 20.52
C PHE A 219 10.02 35.60 21.74
N PRO A 220 10.55 35.30 22.96
CA PRO A 220 10.27 36.11 24.13
C PRO A 220 10.72 37.55 23.94
N ASN A 221 9.90 38.52 24.31
CA ASN A 221 10.21 39.93 24.15
C ASN A 221 11.13 40.49 25.24
N SER A 222 11.30 39.77 26.35
CA SER A 222 12.15 40.23 27.48
C SER A 222 12.62 39.08 28.34
N PHE A 223 13.68 39.31 29.10
CA PHE A 223 14.19 38.44 30.15
C PHE A 223 14.86 39.21 31.24
N THR A 224 15.02 38.57 32.43
CA THR A 224 15.52 39.22 33.65
C THR A 224 16.54 38.32 34.33
N PRO A 225 17.85 38.46 34.03
CA PRO A 225 18.90 37.59 34.60
C PRO A 225 19.23 38.01 36.04
N ASN A 226 18.33 37.76 36.99
CA ASN A 226 18.45 38.09 38.40
C ASN A 226 18.74 36.89 39.30
N GLY A 227 18.74 35.66 38.73
CA GLY A 227 19.03 34.41 39.45
C GLY A 227 17.86 33.82 40.22
N ASP A 228 16.61 34.26 39.97
CA ASP A 228 15.42 33.76 40.63
C ASP A 228 14.84 32.47 39.96
N GLY A 229 15.44 32.02 38.88
CA GLY A 229 15.03 30.85 38.11
C GLY A 229 13.90 31.13 37.10
N ILE A 230 13.42 32.37 37.00
CA ILE A 230 12.33 32.76 36.10
C ILE A 230 12.83 33.75 35.04
N ASN A 231 12.83 33.32 33.77
CA ASN A 231 13.29 34.14 32.64
C ASN A 231 14.69 34.72 32.81
N ASP A 232 15.58 34.03 33.49
CA ASP A 232 16.97 34.43 33.69
C ASP A 232 17.78 34.36 32.40
N VAL A 233 17.31 33.59 31.43
CA VAL A 233 17.98 33.39 30.13
C VAL A 233 16.93 33.56 29.03
N TRP A 234 17.30 34.31 28.00
CA TRP A 234 16.52 34.38 26.80
C TRP A 234 16.78 33.13 25.98
N MET A 235 15.75 32.25 25.86
CA MET A 235 15.86 30.94 25.22
C MET A 235 14.90 30.77 24.06
N ILE A 236 15.35 30.06 23.03
CA ILE A 236 14.56 29.63 21.87
C ILE A 236 14.71 28.12 21.77
N THR A 237 13.74 27.43 22.37
CA THR A 237 13.74 25.97 22.53
C THR A 237 13.33 25.26 21.26
N ASP A 238 12.42 25.86 20.47
CA ASP A 238 11.79 25.20 19.34
C ASP A 238 12.75 24.92 18.17
N VAL A 239 13.88 25.63 18.11
CA VAL A 239 14.95 25.36 17.11
C VAL A 239 15.60 23.98 17.30
N ALA A 240 15.35 23.30 18.42
CA ALA A 240 15.72 21.89 18.60
C ALA A 240 15.02 20.95 17.59
N PHE A 241 13.98 21.42 16.93
CA PHE A 241 13.33 20.76 15.79
C PHE A 241 14.30 20.35 14.68
N PHE A 242 15.36 21.15 14.45
CA PHE A 242 16.36 20.87 13.42
C PHE A 242 17.41 19.82 13.83
N GLY A 243 17.28 19.23 15.01
CA GLY A 243 18.14 18.14 15.47
C GLY A 243 19.62 18.53 15.53
N ALA A 244 20.45 17.87 14.73
CA ALA A 244 21.91 18.11 14.69
C ALA A 244 22.31 19.31 13.81
N GLU A 245 21.39 19.89 13.06
CA GLU A 245 21.68 21.06 12.23
C GLU A 245 21.84 22.32 13.08
N LYS A 246 22.78 23.18 12.68
CA LYS A 246 23.13 24.38 13.47
C LYS A 246 22.27 25.56 13.09
N SER A 247 21.75 26.24 14.12
CA SER A 247 21.16 27.55 14.02
C SER A 247 22.13 28.62 14.55
N VAL A 248 22.08 29.83 14.01
CA VAL A 248 22.96 30.93 14.40
C VAL A 248 22.14 32.01 15.09
N LEU A 249 22.53 32.37 16.32
CA LEU A 249 22.00 33.51 17.05
C LEU A 249 23.08 34.60 17.11
N SER A 250 22.74 35.81 16.68
CA SER A 250 23.59 37.02 16.85
C SER A 250 22.80 38.10 17.58
N ILE A 251 23.40 38.70 18.60
CA ILE A 251 22.79 39.78 19.39
C ILE A 251 23.64 41.06 19.20
N TYR A 252 22.96 42.16 18.98
CA TYR A 252 23.57 43.46 18.73
C TYR A 252 23.06 44.49 19.73
N ASP A 253 23.92 45.43 20.09
CA ASP A 253 23.53 46.61 20.85
C ASP A 253 22.81 47.65 19.96
N ARG A 254 22.35 48.76 20.55
CA ARG A 254 21.66 49.87 19.86
C ARG A 254 22.52 50.58 18.81
N TYR A 255 23.82 50.36 18.84
CA TYR A 255 24.78 50.96 17.88
C TYR A 255 25.14 49.98 16.75
N GLY A 256 24.57 48.77 16.77
CA GLY A 256 24.86 47.73 15.78
C GLY A 256 26.12 46.92 16.07
N ASN A 257 26.74 47.07 17.24
CA ASN A 257 27.88 46.23 17.62
C ASN A 257 27.42 44.84 18.03
N LEU A 258 28.10 43.82 17.54
CA LEU A 258 27.86 42.44 17.94
C LEU A 258 28.30 42.22 19.40
N VAL A 259 27.38 41.86 20.29
CA VAL A 259 27.65 41.64 21.71
C VAL A 259 27.63 40.18 22.10
N PHE A 260 26.96 39.34 21.32
CA PHE A 260 26.90 37.90 21.54
C PHE A 260 26.66 37.13 20.22
N ARG A 261 27.31 35.99 20.07
CA ARG A 261 27.06 35.07 18.96
C ARG A 261 27.10 33.61 19.46
N GLN A 262 26.17 32.84 19.00
CA GLN A 262 26.11 31.40 19.22
C GLN A 262 25.82 30.70 17.90
N ASP A 263 26.55 29.64 17.60
CA ASP A 263 26.40 28.80 16.40
C ASP A 263 26.41 27.34 16.86
N LYS A 264 25.24 26.78 17.06
CA LYS A 264 25.12 25.43 17.57
C LYS A 264 23.83 24.75 17.14
N ALA A 265 23.80 23.42 17.27
CA ALA A 265 22.60 22.63 17.21
C ALA A 265 21.78 22.73 18.52
N GLY A 266 20.48 22.47 18.42
CA GLY A 266 19.58 22.51 19.56
C GLY A 266 19.25 23.92 20.06
N ILE A 267 18.95 24.06 21.34
CA ILE A 267 18.43 25.29 21.94
C ILE A 267 19.38 26.46 21.79
N LEU A 268 18.92 27.58 21.25
CA LEU A 268 19.62 28.83 21.29
C LEU A 268 19.32 29.60 22.58
N SER A 269 20.34 30.21 23.19
CA SER A 269 20.16 30.90 24.47
C SER A 269 21.17 32.04 24.66
N TRP A 270 20.74 33.09 25.34
CA TRP A 270 21.59 34.22 25.75
C TRP A 270 21.26 34.64 27.18
N ASP A 271 22.28 34.76 28.02
CA ASP A 271 22.20 35.06 29.44
C ASP A 271 22.37 36.57 29.75
N GLY A 272 22.45 37.43 28.74
CA GLY A 272 22.63 38.86 28.91
C GLY A 272 24.08 39.28 29.14
N LEU A 273 25.03 38.34 28.96
CA LEU A 273 26.47 38.66 29.07
C LEU A 273 27.09 38.93 27.71
N SER A 274 28.12 39.77 27.69
CA SER A 274 29.07 39.92 26.59
C SER A 274 30.47 39.64 27.13
N ASN A 275 31.15 38.62 26.61
CA ASN A 275 32.49 38.22 27.09
C ASN A 275 32.59 38.08 28.62
N GLY A 276 31.55 37.53 29.25
CA GLY A 276 31.47 37.30 30.69
C GLY A 276 31.10 38.52 31.53
N ARG A 277 30.82 39.66 30.92
CA ARG A 277 30.43 40.90 31.61
C ARG A 277 28.93 41.16 31.44
N LYS A 278 28.23 41.53 32.51
CA LYS A 278 26.82 41.90 32.46
C LYS A 278 26.63 43.14 31.56
N LEU A 279 25.70 43.03 30.65
CA LEU A 279 25.26 44.14 29.83
C LEU A 279 24.22 44.99 30.55
N PRO A 280 24.09 46.31 30.28
CA PRO A 280 23.11 47.16 30.94
C PRO A 280 21.68 46.83 30.51
N THR A 281 20.71 47.19 31.35
CA THR A 281 19.28 47.17 30.97
C THR A 281 19.08 48.00 29.71
N ALA A 282 18.72 47.36 28.63
CA ALA A 282 18.48 47.96 27.32
C ALA A 282 17.75 47.00 26.38
N THR A 283 17.25 47.55 25.28
CA THR A 283 16.80 46.75 24.13
C THR A 283 18.01 46.37 23.30
N TYR A 284 18.09 45.07 22.97
CA TYR A 284 19.09 44.47 22.07
C TYR A 284 18.39 43.93 20.83
N TRP A 285 19.10 43.96 19.71
CA TRP A 285 18.58 43.43 18.47
C TRP A 285 19.14 42.03 18.25
N TYR A 286 18.26 41.12 17.79
CA TYR A 286 18.70 39.78 17.44
C TYR A 286 18.57 39.52 15.94
N HIS A 287 19.45 38.66 15.45
CA HIS A 287 19.33 37.99 14.16
C HIS A 287 19.52 36.49 14.39
N ILE A 288 18.56 35.71 13.90
CA ILE A 288 18.58 34.26 13.98
C ILE A 288 18.49 33.72 12.56
N ALA A 289 19.49 32.93 12.15
CA ALA A 289 19.52 32.22 10.89
C ALA A 289 19.25 30.70 11.18
N LEU A 290 18.29 30.13 10.48
CA LEU A 290 17.90 28.72 10.63
C LEU A 290 18.46 27.86 9.50
N PRO A 291 18.60 26.53 9.72
CA PRO A 291 19.08 25.59 8.70
C PRO A 291 18.21 25.53 7.46
N ASP A 292 16.91 25.77 7.58
CA ASP A 292 15.94 25.77 6.48
C ASP A 292 15.96 27.06 5.63
N GLY A 293 16.90 27.97 5.92
CA GLY A 293 17.10 29.23 5.19
C GLY A 293 16.24 30.38 5.69
N ARG A 294 15.42 30.20 6.73
CA ARG A 294 14.67 31.29 7.34
C ARG A 294 15.56 32.18 8.20
N ASP A 295 15.36 33.50 8.11
CA ASP A 295 16.01 34.53 8.91
C ASP A 295 14.98 35.30 9.72
N PHE A 296 15.25 35.47 11.02
CA PHE A 296 14.43 36.25 11.92
C PHE A 296 15.24 37.42 12.52
N LYS A 297 14.63 38.60 12.49
CA LYS A 297 15.17 39.80 13.08
C LYS A 297 14.15 40.43 14.00
N GLY A 298 14.59 40.89 15.15
CA GLY A 298 13.75 41.54 16.12
C GLY A 298 14.53 42.10 17.28
N TRP A 299 13.84 42.37 18.37
CA TRP A 299 14.43 42.92 19.56
C TRP A 299 14.02 42.14 20.81
N VAL A 300 14.87 42.22 21.83
CA VAL A 300 14.64 41.66 23.17
C VAL A 300 15.06 42.69 24.23
N LEU A 301 14.23 42.84 25.24
CA LEU A 301 14.55 43.68 26.38
C LEU A 301 15.32 42.88 27.44
N LEU A 302 16.57 43.24 27.68
CA LEU A 302 17.33 42.80 28.85
C LEU A 302 17.01 43.74 29.99
N LYS A 303 16.45 43.22 31.09
CA LYS A 303 16.10 44.00 32.29
C LYS A 303 16.82 43.46 33.50
N ASN A 304 17.90 44.14 33.92
CA ASN A 304 18.55 43.85 35.19
C ASN A 304 17.64 44.34 36.34
N ARG A 305 17.25 43.46 37.23
CA ARG A 305 16.67 43.84 38.53
C ARG A 305 17.77 43.71 39.58
N ASN A 306 17.96 44.81 40.28
CA ASN A 306 18.86 44.83 41.48
C ASN A 306 18.18 44.12 42.64
#